data_3f61f2f99f901b4e5e13f1663d3fa2f5
#
_entry.id   3f61f2f99f901b4e5e13f1663d3fa2f5
#
_cell.length_a   1.000
_cell.length_b   1.000
_cell.length_c   1.000
_cell.angle_alpha   90.00
_cell.angle_beta   90.00
_cell.angle_gamma   90.00
#
_symmetry.space_group_name_H-M   'P 1'
#
loop_
_entity.id
_entity.type
_entity.pdbx_description
1 polymer ?
#
loop_
_entity_poly.entity_id
_entity_poly.type
_entity_poly.pdbx_seq_one_letter_code
_entity_poly.pdbx_strand_id
1 'polypeptide(L)'
;MGPLPVTAPSAKPAGAFTRLVDAPSGDEPAGKPFAHLQYCVRCCIPQTQEGVIFDELGVCQACQSAEQKIHIDWTQRERALRQVLDEAKAQAGRNYDCIIPISGGKDSTFQLHVLTKIYGMKPLAVTFSHNWYSETGWYNLQNSLEQFNVDHIMFTPNRALVNRLAKHSLGGIGDSCWHCHAGVGAFPLQAAVRFNIPLLIWGESIAESSGRASYLNPVRKFDREYFTKVSAKLRPDQMVRDDVSLRDLLPFEVPSAEDCERVGVFGIHLGDYVFWDDERQTEFVRDNYGWRETQVEGSFKRYKSVECVMPGVHDLACYTKRGYGRATFHASADVRAGLLSRDEAWELIRANDGVRPEGLDYYLQITGMSEAEFYATLEKHRRPELKHTVIPIYPKTAPNEEKLLPHPQQLMQKFQSR
;
A
#
# COMPACT_ATOMS: atom_id res chain seq x y z
N MET A 1 -42.59 -8.16 30.47
CA MET A 1 -42.16 -8.39 29.11
C MET A 1 -40.65 -8.66 29.15
N GLY A 2 -40.29 -9.92 28.97
CA GLY A 2 -38.87 -10.34 28.98
C GLY A 2 -38.17 -9.99 27.66
N PRO A 3 -36.83 -9.88 27.65
CA PRO A 3 -36.10 -9.57 26.43
C PRO A 3 -36.24 -10.71 25.42
N LEU A 4 -36.50 -10.34 24.15
CA LEU A 4 -36.55 -11.27 23.04
C LEU A 4 -35.16 -11.92 22.84
N PRO A 5 -35.11 -13.22 22.54
CA PRO A 5 -33.85 -13.87 22.27
C PRO A 5 -33.22 -13.29 21.00
N VAL A 6 -32.01 -12.77 21.13
CA VAL A 6 -31.17 -12.40 19.99
C VAL A 6 -30.77 -13.70 19.30
N THR A 7 -31.44 -14.02 18.19
CA THR A 7 -31.01 -15.12 17.32
C THR A 7 -29.69 -14.73 16.69
N ALA A 8 -28.66 -15.52 16.94
CA ALA A 8 -27.38 -15.43 16.22
C ALA A 8 -27.63 -15.45 14.70
N PRO A 9 -27.01 -14.57 13.90
CA PRO A 9 -27.19 -14.59 12.47
C PRO A 9 -26.72 -15.96 11.94
N SER A 10 -27.63 -16.70 11.32
CA SER A 10 -27.25 -17.92 10.60
C SER A 10 -26.24 -17.58 9.52
N ALA A 11 -25.06 -18.18 9.58
CA ALA A 11 -24.00 -18.01 8.60
C ALA A 11 -24.51 -18.41 7.21
N LYS A 12 -24.96 -17.42 6.41
CA LYS A 12 -25.26 -17.65 5.00
C LYS A 12 -23.92 -17.74 4.26
N PRO A 13 -23.77 -18.69 3.34
CA PRO A 13 -22.56 -18.75 2.53
C PRO A 13 -22.42 -17.45 1.73
N ALA A 14 -21.29 -16.77 1.89
CA ALA A 14 -21.00 -15.53 1.18
C ALA A 14 -20.72 -15.77 -0.31
N GLY A 15 -20.35 -16.99 -0.67
CA GLY A 15 -20.11 -17.51 -2.02
C GLY A 15 -19.95 -19.02 -1.96
N ALA A 16 -19.74 -19.69 -3.10
CA ALA A 16 -19.62 -21.13 -3.17
C ALA A 16 -18.40 -21.66 -2.37
N PHE A 17 -17.31 -20.89 -2.36
CA PHE A 17 -16.04 -21.25 -1.74
C PHE A 17 -15.52 -20.23 -0.72
N THR A 18 -16.31 -19.22 -0.37
CA THR A 18 -15.98 -18.26 0.68
C THR A 18 -16.99 -18.47 1.83
N ARG A 19 -16.51 -18.75 3.03
CA ARG A 19 -17.34 -19.01 4.19
C ARG A 19 -16.96 -18.14 5.37
N LEU A 20 -17.95 -17.56 6.01
CA LEU A 20 -17.81 -17.02 7.35
C LEU A 20 -17.72 -18.20 8.32
N VAL A 21 -16.68 -18.25 9.12
CA VAL A 21 -16.41 -19.30 10.11
C VAL A 21 -16.15 -18.65 11.47
N ASP A 22 -16.29 -19.41 12.52
CA ASP A 22 -15.90 -18.97 13.86
C ASP A 22 -14.38 -18.73 13.93
N ALA A 23 -13.96 -17.89 14.88
CA ALA A 23 -12.54 -17.65 15.10
C ALA A 23 -11.82 -18.99 15.40
N PRO A 24 -10.58 -19.18 14.89
CA PRO A 24 -9.85 -20.43 15.14
C PRO A 24 -9.67 -20.62 16.64
N SER A 25 -9.92 -21.85 17.13
CA SER A 25 -9.63 -22.21 18.51
C SER A 25 -8.10 -22.12 18.72
N GLY A 26 -7.67 -21.52 19.83
CA GLY A 26 -6.26 -21.32 20.15
C GLY A 26 -5.41 -22.60 20.29
N ASP A 27 -6.04 -23.79 20.23
CA ASP A 27 -5.40 -25.08 20.44
C ASP A 27 -4.88 -25.75 19.14
N GLU A 28 -5.18 -25.21 17.96
CA GLU A 28 -4.62 -25.74 16.72
C GLU A 28 -3.17 -25.26 16.50
N PRO A 29 -2.22 -26.14 16.19
CA PRO A 29 -0.83 -25.73 15.96
C PRO A 29 -0.75 -24.73 14.81
N ALA A 30 0.00 -23.66 15.02
CA ALA A 30 0.26 -22.64 14.01
C ALA A 30 0.94 -23.28 12.80
N GLY A 31 0.21 -23.41 11.69
CA GLY A 31 0.69 -24.04 10.47
C GLY A 31 0.34 -23.18 9.24
N LYS A 32 0.77 -23.67 8.09
CA LYS A 32 0.46 -23.06 6.78
C LYS A 32 -1.06 -22.93 6.62
N PRO A 33 -1.61 -21.74 6.28
CA PRO A 33 -3.04 -21.54 6.11
C PRO A 33 -3.68 -22.50 5.09
N PHE A 34 -2.95 -22.82 4.03
CA PHE A 34 -3.38 -23.76 2.98
C PHE A 34 -2.29 -24.79 2.72
N ALA A 35 -2.45 -26.00 3.28
CA ALA A 35 -1.43 -27.06 3.27
C ALA A 35 -0.99 -27.50 1.86
N HIS A 36 -1.86 -27.36 0.85
CA HIS A 36 -1.58 -27.75 -0.53
C HIS A 36 -0.78 -26.70 -1.32
N LEU A 37 -0.63 -25.48 -0.79
CA LEU A 37 0.18 -24.45 -1.44
C LEU A 37 1.67 -24.63 -1.10
N GLN A 38 2.51 -24.33 -2.09
CA GLN A 38 3.93 -24.15 -1.86
C GLN A 38 4.18 -22.78 -1.22
N TYR A 39 4.99 -22.77 -0.16
CA TYR A 39 5.46 -21.56 0.51
C TYR A 39 6.98 -21.50 0.49
N CYS A 40 7.52 -20.29 0.47
CA CYS A 40 8.95 -20.10 0.62
C CYS A 40 9.48 -20.86 1.86
N VAL A 41 10.60 -21.55 1.71
CA VAL A 41 11.20 -22.32 2.82
C VAL A 41 11.82 -21.44 3.90
N ARG A 42 12.11 -20.16 3.59
CA ARG A 42 12.70 -19.20 4.54
C ARG A 42 11.65 -18.28 5.18
N CYS A 43 10.80 -17.62 4.36
CA CYS A 43 9.71 -16.80 4.87
C CYS A 43 8.34 -17.48 4.69
N CYS A 44 7.24 -16.74 4.73
CA CYS A 44 5.89 -17.28 4.68
C CYS A 44 5.15 -16.97 3.35
N ILE A 45 5.82 -16.44 2.34
CA ILE A 45 5.20 -16.09 1.07
C ILE A 45 4.77 -17.34 0.30
N PRO A 46 3.48 -17.42 -0.14
CA PRO A 46 2.98 -18.52 -0.95
C PRO A 46 3.25 -18.35 -2.45
N GLN A 47 3.20 -19.45 -3.19
CA GLN A 47 3.29 -19.49 -4.66
C GLN A 47 2.23 -18.65 -5.38
N THR A 48 1.13 -18.33 -4.71
CA THR A 48 0.03 -17.53 -5.24
C THR A 48 0.32 -16.03 -5.28
N GLN A 49 1.45 -15.58 -4.70
CA GLN A 49 1.88 -14.20 -4.84
C GLN A 49 2.25 -13.90 -6.31
N GLU A 50 1.75 -12.79 -6.83
CA GLU A 50 2.02 -12.39 -8.22
C GLU A 50 3.51 -12.16 -8.46
N GLY A 51 4.05 -12.87 -9.46
CA GLY A 51 5.43 -12.74 -9.87
C GLY A 51 6.45 -13.35 -8.90
N VAL A 52 6.00 -14.14 -7.90
CA VAL A 52 6.93 -14.88 -7.06
C VAL A 52 7.62 -15.98 -7.87
N ILE A 53 8.91 -16.10 -7.68
CA ILE A 53 9.75 -17.16 -8.23
C ILE A 53 10.49 -17.79 -7.05
N PHE A 54 10.49 -19.12 -6.98
CA PHE A 54 11.31 -19.88 -6.05
C PHE A 54 12.50 -20.47 -6.80
N ASP A 55 13.64 -20.47 -6.16
CA ASP A 55 14.80 -21.24 -6.66
C ASP A 55 14.65 -22.74 -6.44
N GLU A 56 15.67 -23.51 -6.81
CA GLU A 56 15.70 -24.96 -6.67
C GLU A 56 15.59 -25.44 -5.20
N LEU A 57 15.95 -24.57 -4.25
CA LEU A 57 15.84 -24.82 -2.82
C LEU A 57 14.49 -24.38 -2.23
N GLY A 58 13.59 -23.81 -3.04
CA GLY A 58 12.30 -23.29 -2.60
C GLY A 58 12.38 -21.90 -1.92
N VAL A 59 13.46 -21.14 -2.12
CA VAL A 59 13.65 -19.79 -1.57
C VAL A 59 13.12 -18.75 -2.56
N CYS A 60 12.28 -17.81 -2.09
CA CYS A 60 11.75 -16.75 -2.95
C CYS A 60 12.78 -15.65 -3.23
N GLN A 61 12.63 -14.96 -4.38
CA GLN A 61 13.53 -13.88 -4.76
C GLN A 61 13.58 -12.70 -3.77
N ALA A 62 12.52 -12.45 -3.00
CA ALA A 62 12.55 -11.43 -1.94
C ALA A 62 13.50 -11.80 -0.79
N CYS A 63 13.58 -13.10 -0.44
CA CYS A 63 14.57 -13.59 0.51
C CYS A 63 16.00 -13.48 -0.04
N GLN A 64 16.20 -13.78 -1.32
CA GLN A 64 17.50 -13.61 -1.97
C GLN A 64 17.93 -12.14 -2.04
N SER A 65 17.01 -11.23 -2.33
CA SER A 65 17.28 -9.79 -2.33
C SER A 65 17.63 -9.28 -0.93
N ALA A 66 16.95 -9.78 0.11
CA ALA A 66 17.28 -9.43 1.49
C ALA A 66 18.70 -9.86 1.90
N GLU A 67 19.19 -11.00 1.39
CA GLU A 67 20.58 -11.41 1.59
C GLU A 67 21.57 -10.48 0.87
N GLN A 68 21.23 -10.01 -0.34
CA GLN A 68 22.09 -9.07 -1.07
C GLN A 68 22.31 -7.78 -0.29
N LYS A 69 21.31 -7.32 0.48
CA LYS A 69 21.34 -6.07 1.25
C LYS A 69 22.52 -5.99 2.23
N ILE A 70 22.90 -7.10 2.86
CA ILE A 70 24.03 -7.13 3.81
C ILE A 70 25.40 -7.04 3.15
N HIS A 71 25.48 -7.29 1.83
CA HIS A 71 26.72 -7.22 1.06
C HIS A 71 26.88 -5.92 0.27
N ILE A 72 25.94 -4.99 0.38
CA ILE A 72 25.99 -3.70 -0.30
C ILE A 72 26.98 -2.77 0.41
N ASP A 73 27.86 -2.13 -0.36
CA ASP A 73 28.62 -0.99 0.12
C ASP A 73 27.73 0.25 0.22
N TRP A 74 27.11 0.43 1.37
CA TRP A 74 26.22 1.55 1.65
C TRP A 74 26.95 2.91 1.63
N THR A 75 28.25 2.93 1.88
CA THR A 75 29.07 4.15 1.75
C THR A 75 29.18 4.57 0.29
N GLN A 76 29.39 3.62 -0.61
CA GLN A 76 29.39 3.89 -2.05
C GLN A 76 28.01 4.33 -2.54
N ARG A 77 26.93 3.69 -2.04
CA ARG A 77 25.55 4.07 -2.37
C ARG A 77 25.21 5.48 -1.93
N GLU A 78 25.62 5.85 -0.72
CA GLU A 78 25.42 7.22 -0.19
C GLU A 78 26.16 8.27 -1.04
N ARG A 79 27.40 7.99 -1.49
CA ARG A 79 28.14 8.88 -2.40
C ARG A 79 27.41 9.06 -3.73
N ALA A 80 26.88 7.98 -4.29
CA ALA A 80 26.10 8.03 -5.53
C ALA A 80 24.78 8.82 -5.35
N LEU A 81 24.11 8.67 -4.20
CA LEU A 81 22.94 9.48 -3.87
C LEU A 81 23.31 10.96 -3.81
N ARG A 82 24.36 11.31 -3.07
CA ARG A 82 24.85 12.69 -2.94
C ARG A 82 25.11 13.33 -4.30
N GLN A 83 25.75 12.61 -5.21
CA GLN A 83 25.98 13.09 -6.56
C GLN A 83 24.67 13.42 -7.28
N VAL A 84 23.68 12.51 -7.27
CA VAL A 84 22.35 12.72 -7.89
C VAL A 84 21.64 13.95 -7.29
N LEU A 85 21.70 14.11 -5.97
CA LEU A 85 21.04 15.22 -5.27
C LEU A 85 21.74 16.56 -5.55
N ASP A 86 23.06 16.58 -5.60
CA ASP A 86 23.85 17.80 -5.90
C ASP A 86 23.65 18.23 -7.37
N GLU A 87 23.58 17.30 -8.31
CA GLU A 87 23.23 17.56 -9.70
C GLU A 87 21.81 18.14 -9.82
N ALA A 88 20.83 17.58 -9.09
CA ALA A 88 19.45 18.08 -9.08
C ALA A 88 19.36 19.51 -8.54
N LYS A 89 20.05 19.82 -7.42
CA LYS A 89 20.15 21.19 -6.89
C LYS A 89 20.76 22.17 -7.89
N ALA A 90 21.83 21.77 -8.56
CA ALA A 90 22.50 22.60 -9.54
C ALA A 90 21.58 22.92 -10.74
N GLN A 91 20.80 21.93 -11.17
CA GLN A 91 19.85 22.09 -12.28
C GLN A 91 18.61 22.89 -11.91
N ALA A 92 18.13 22.77 -10.67
CA ALA A 92 16.92 23.42 -10.20
C ALA A 92 17.01 24.96 -10.19
N GLY A 93 18.19 25.52 -9.91
CA GLY A 93 18.38 26.97 -9.83
C GLY A 93 17.45 27.64 -8.82
N ARG A 94 16.36 28.26 -9.27
CA ARG A 94 15.35 28.88 -8.40
C ARG A 94 14.13 28.01 -8.16
N ASN A 95 14.01 26.87 -8.83
CA ASN A 95 12.90 25.93 -8.72
C ASN A 95 13.10 25.00 -7.51
N TYR A 96 12.20 24.03 -7.35
CA TYR A 96 12.36 22.92 -6.42
C TYR A 96 13.37 21.91 -6.97
N ASP A 97 14.14 21.29 -6.07
CA ASP A 97 15.19 20.34 -6.41
C ASP A 97 14.64 18.98 -6.84
N CYS A 98 13.52 18.59 -6.28
CA CYS A 98 12.88 17.31 -6.56
C CYS A 98 11.40 17.31 -6.14
N ILE A 99 10.67 16.27 -6.56
CA ILE A 99 9.35 15.93 -6.06
C ILE A 99 9.44 14.76 -5.09
N ILE A 100 8.75 14.88 -3.97
CA ILE A 100 8.56 13.80 -3.00
C ILE A 100 7.08 13.48 -2.93
N PRO A 101 6.64 12.29 -3.40
CA PRO A 101 5.29 11.81 -3.13
C PRO A 101 5.13 11.52 -1.64
N ILE A 102 4.11 12.12 -1.00
CA ILE A 102 3.85 11.93 0.43
C ILE A 102 2.40 11.50 0.67
N SER A 103 2.17 10.69 1.70
CA SER A 103 0.85 10.22 2.10
C SER A 103 0.51 10.50 3.58
N GLY A 104 1.50 10.89 4.37
CA GLY A 104 1.43 10.90 5.84
C GLY A 104 1.88 9.56 6.46
N GLY A 105 2.26 8.58 5.66
CA GLY A 105 2.91 7.36 6.13
C GLY A 105 4.33 7.60 6.63
N LYS A 106 4.84 6.67 7.44
CA LYS A 106 6.18 6.78 8.05
C LYS A 106 7.31 6.94 7.03
N ASP A 107 7.19 6.23 5.89
CA ASP A 107 8.22 6.22 4.86
C ASP A 107 8.39 7.60 4.23
N SER A 108 7.30 8.26 3.88
CA SER A 108 7.33 9.62 3.34
C SER A 108 7.79 10.65 4.37
N THR A 109 7.47 10.47 5.65
CA THR A 109 7.97 11.32 6.74
C THR A 109 9.48 11.17 6.91
N PHE A 110 9.98 9.93 6.88
CA PHE A 110 11.42 9.66 6.93
C PHE A 110 12.17 10.20 5.69
N GLN A 111 11.57 10.07 4.50
CA GLN A 111 12.11 10.69 3.27
C GLN A 111 12.28 12.21 3.42
N LEU A 112 11.25 12.89 3.94
CA LEU A 112 11.33 14.34 4.19
C LEU A 112 12.48 14.67 5.14
N HIS A 113 12.67 13.88 6.23
CA HIS A 113 13.83 14.05 7.12
C HIS A 113 15.15 13.93 6.36
N VAL A 114 15.35 12.82 5.65
CA VAL A 114 16.61 12.57 4.94
C VAL A 114 16.89 13.67 3.93
N LEU A 115 15.93 14.03 3.11
CA LEU A 115 16.15 14.96 2.00
C LEU A 115 16.27 16.41 2.49
N THR A 116 15.45 16.85 3.47
CA THR A 116 15.48 18.24 3.91
C THR A 116 16.52 18.49 4.99
N LYS A 117 16.66 17.61 6.01
CA LYS A 117 17.53 17.85 7.17
C LYS A 117 18.95 17.33 6.97
N ILE A 118 19.13 16.20 6.25
CA ILE A 118 20.47 15.63 6.02
C ILE A 118 21.09 16.23 4.76
N TYR A 119 20.34 16.25 3.65
CA TYR A 119 20.87 16.69 2.35
C TYR A 119 20.54 18.14 1.99
N GLY A 120 19.71 18.83 2.77
CA GLY A 120 19.37 20.24 2.54
C GLY A 120 18.66 20.49 1.20
N MET A 121 17.84 19.55 0.76
CA MET A 121 17.03 19.68 -0.45
C MET A 121 15.84 20.61 -0.20
N LYS A 122 15.38 21.28 -1.27
CA LYS A 122 14.13 22.04 -1.33
C LYS A 122 13.11 21.27 -2.16
N PRO A 123 12.41 20.27 -1.63
CA PRO A 123 11.46 19.48 -2.39
C PRO A 123 10.11 20.18 -2.54
N LEU A 124 9.37 19.82 -3.59
CA LEU A 124 7.93 19.99 -3.66
C LEU A 124 7.27 18.69 -3.19
N ALA A 125 6.55 18.73 -2.09
CA ALA A 125 5.75 17.61 -1.59
C ALA A 125 4.47 17.46 -2.42
N VAL A 126 4.13 16.24 -2.84
CA VAL A 126 2.98 15.98 -3.71
C VAL A 126 2.15 14.84 -3.16
N THR A 127 0.84 15.06 -3.03
CA THR A 127 -0.10 14.02 -2.57
C THR A 127 -1.22 13.82 -3.58
N PHE A 128 -1.44 12.57 -3.98
CA PHE A 128 -2.70 12.15 -4.59
C PHE A 128 -3.61 11.61 -3.48
N SER A 129 -4.75 12.26 -3.25
CA SER A 129 -5.69 11.84 -2.23
C SER A 129 -6.47 10.60 -2.65
N HIS A 130 -6.38 9.55 -1.85
CA HIS A 130 -7.22 8.35 -2.03
C HIS A 130 -8.66 8.56 -1.52
N ASN A 131 -8.99 9.71 -0.93
CA ASN A 131 -10.29 10.09 -0.35
C ASN A 131 -10.70 9.42 0.96
N TRP A 132 -9.97 8.44 1.45
CA TRP A 132 -10.35 7.59 2.59
C TRP A 132 -9.33 7.70 3.73
N TYR A 133 -8.96 8.93 4.09
CA TYR A 133 -8.02 9.18 5.18
C TYR A 133 -8.58 8.72 6.53
N SER A 134 -7.71 8.12 7.33
CA SER A 134 -7.91 7.98 8.76
C SER A 134 -7.62 9.29 9.49
N GLU A 135 -8.05 9.43 10.74
CA GLU A 135 -7.70 10.60 11.56
C GLU A 135 -6.19 10.68 11.79
N THR A 136 -5.59 9.57 12.14
CA THR A 136 -4.13 9.47 12.34
C THR A 136 -3.36 9.78 11.07
N GLY A 137 -3.80 9.24 9.93
CA GLY A 137 -3.14 9.51 8.66
C GLY A 137 -3.22 10.98 8.23
N TRP A 138 -4.37 11.61 8.43
CA TRP A 138 -4.53 13.03 8.18
C TRP A 138 -3.64 13.88 9.10
N TYR A 139 -3.64 13.55 10.40
CA TYR A 139 -2.75 14.21 11.36
C TYR A 139 -1.28 14.07 10.94
N ASN A 140 -0.84 12.86 10.62
CA ASN A 140 0.54 12.59 10.23
C ASN A 140 0.97 13.36 8.97
N LEU A 141 0.06 13.48 7.98
CA LEU A 141 0.32 14.27 6.77
C LEU A 141 0.53 15.75 7.12
N GLN A 142 -0.38 16.36 7.88
CA GLN A 142 -0.28 17.77 8.25
C GLN A 142 0.94 18.02 9.13
N ASN A 143 1.16 17.16 10.14
CA ASN A 143 2.32 17.25 11.01
C ASN A 143 3.64 17.16 10.22
N SER A 144 3.74 16.24 9.26
CA SER A 144 4.95 16.13 8.43
C SER A 144 5.21 17.41 7.62
N LEU A 145 4.19 18.00 7.03
CA LEU A 145 4.33 19.25 6.29
C LEU A 145 4.85 20.41 7.17
N GLU A 146 4.31 20.52 8.39
CA GLU A 146 4.74 21.55 9.36
C GLU A 146 6.16 21.31 9.86
N GLN A 147 6.50 20.07 10.26
CA GLN A 147 7.82 19.72 10.81
C GLN A 147 8.97 19.96 9.84
N PHE A 148 8.72 19.72 8.55
CA PHE A 148 9.74 19.86 7.51
C PHE A 148 9.66 21.20 6.75
N ASN A 149 8.60 21.98 6.97
CA ASN A 149 8.37 23.29 6.35
C ASN A 149 8.53 23.23 4.81
N VAL A 150 7.79 22.33 4.18
CA VAL A 150 7.83 22.10 2.74
C VAL A 150 6.54 22.58 2.06
N ASP A 151 6.69 23.08 0.85
CA ASP A 151 5.53 23.43 0.01
C ASP A 151 4.83 22.14 -0.46
N HIS A 152 3.50 22.16 -0.52
CA HIS A 152 2.68 20.99 -0.79
C HIS A 152 1.60 21.21 -1.82
N ILE A 153 1.45 20.25 -2.72
CA ILE A 153 0.33 20.15 -3.65
C ILE A 153 -0.43 18.86 -3.41
N MET A 154 -1.73 18.98 -3.18
CA MET A 154 -2.62 17.84 -3.03
C MET A 154 -3.73 17.86 -4.07
N PHE A 155 -3.87 16.79 -4.83
CA PHE A 155 -5.01 16.57 -5.71
C PHE A 155 -5.99 15.60 -5.06
N THR A 156 -7.25 16.03 -4.95
CA THR A 156 -8.34 15.18 -4.42
C THR A 156 -9.36 14.93 -5.54
N PRO A 157 -9.44 13.72 -6.08
CA PRO A 157 -10.43 13.38 -7.08
C PRO A 157 -11.86 13.42 -6.51
N ASN A 158 -12.85 13.57 -7.38
CA ASN A 158 -14.25 13.55 -6.99
C ASN A 158 -14.60 12.23 -6.29
N ARG A 159 -15.18 12.32 -5.09
CA ARG A 159 -15.49 11.14 -4.26
C ARG A 159 -16.48 10.19 -4.92
N ALA A 160 -17.51 10.70 -5.58
CA ALA A 160 -18.48 9.84 -6.26
C ALA A 160 -17.83 9.05 -7.40
N LEU A 161 -16.87 9.66 -8.10
CA LEU A 161 -16.06 8.98 -9.10
C LEU A 161 -15.18 7.89 -8.44
N VAL A 162 -14.50 8.21 -7.34
CA VAL A 162 -13.66 7.25 -6.60
C VAL A 162 -14.49 6.02 -6.17
N ASN A 163 -15.70 6.22 -5.66
CA ASN A 163 -16.58 5.13 -5.24
C ASN A 163 -16.99 4.24 -6.43
N ARG A 164 -17.29 4.84 -7.60
CA ARG A 164 -17.57 4.07 -8.82
C ARG A 164 -16.34 3.28 -9.28
N LEU A 165 -15.18 3.92 -9.31
CA LEU A 165 -13.92 3.26 -9.70
C LEU A 165 -13.57 2.10 -8.76
N ALA A 166 -13.78 2.25 -7.45
CA ALA A 166 -13.57 1.18 -6.47
C ALA A 166 -14.49 -0.03 -6.75
N LYS A 167 -15.76 0.20 -7.10
CA LYS A 167 -16.68 -0.87 -7.51
C LYS A 167 -16.25 -1.53 -8.80
N HIS A 168 -15.93 -0.75 -9.84
CA HIS A 168 -15.55 -1.26 -11.16
C HIS A 168 -14.24 -2.03 -11.13
N SER A 169 -13.25 -1.56 -10.38
CA SER A 169 -11.98 -2.25 -10.26
C SER A 169 -12.09 -3.57 -9.50
N LEU A 170 -12.96 -3.65 -8.49
CA LEU A 170 -13.26 -4.93 -7.84
C LEU A 170 -13.81 -5.93 -8.87
N GLY A 171 -14.74 -5.50 -9.71
CA GLY A 171 -15.30 -6.33 -10.79
C GLY A 171 -14.27 -6.71 -11.87
N GLY A 172 -13.37 -5.78 -12.21
CA GLY A 172 -12.42 -5.95 -13.33
C GLY A 172 -11.17 -6.75 -12.98
N ILE A 173 -10.60 -6.54 -11.79
CA ILE A 173 -9.33 -7.14 -11.35
C ILE A 173 -9.35 -7.68 -9.92
N GLY A 174 -10.51 -7.67 -9.28
CA GLY A 174 -10.64 -8.06 -7.88
C GLY A 174 -9.84 -7.17 -6.91
N ASP A 175 -9.73 -5.88 -7.20
CA ASP A 175 -8.99 -4.90 -6.40
C ASP A 175 -9.88 -3.68 -6.16
N SER A 176 -10.03 -3.28 -4.91
CA SER A 176 -10.88 -2.15 -4.51
C SER A 176 -10.19 -0.78 -4.61
N CYS A 177 -8.87 -0.75 -4.88
CA CYS A 177 -8.01 0.43 -4.71
C CYS A 177 -7.34 0.91 -6.01
N TRP A 178 -7.82 0.49 -7.20
CA TRP A 178 -7.22 0.88 -8.47
C TRP A 178 -6.99 2.40 -8.59
N HIS A 179 -7.96 3.22 -8.20
CA HIS A 179 -7.88 4.69 -8.27
C HIS A 179 -6.71 5.24 -7.44
N CYS A 180 -6.46 4.63 -6.27
CA CYS A 180 -5.32 5.00 -5.43
C CYS A 180 -4.01 4.62 -6.12
N HIS A 181 -3.89 3.37 -6.55
CA HIS A 181 -2.67 2.84 -7.17
C HIS A 181 -2.33 3.56 -8.49
N ALA A 182 -3.34 3.89 -9.30
CA ALA A 182 -3.14 4.65 -10.54
C ALA A 182 -2.77 6.12 -10.26
N GLY A 183 -3.49 6.76 -9.34
CA GLY A 183 -3.30 8.19 -9.05
C GLY A 183 -2.00 8.49 -8.33
N VAL A 184 -1.59 7.64 -7.38
CA VAL A 184 -0.31 7.78 -6.67
C VAL A 184 0.88 7.68 -7.64
N GLY A 185 0.77 6.86 -8.68
CA GLY A 185 1.79 6.80 -9.73
C GLY A 185 1.74 7.98 -10.70
N ALA A 186 0.54 8.33 -11.17
CA ALA A 186 0.37 9.33 -12.23
C ALA A 186 0.56 10.78 -11.75
N PHE A 187 -0.01 11.15 -10.60
CA PHE A 187 -0.06 12.56 -10.18
C PHE A 187 1.33 13.16 -9.88
N PRO A 188 2.27 12.48 -9.20
CA PRO A 188 3.62 13.01 -9.04
C PRO A 188 4.34 13.25 -10.37
N LEU A 189 4.13 12.40 -11.37
CA LEU A 189 4.67 12.61 -12.72
C LEU A 189 4.01 13.80 -13.42
N GLN A 190 2.68 13.95 -13.27
CA GLN A 190 1.99 15.14 -13.79
C GLN A 190 2.52 16.42 -13.14
N ALA A 191 2.80 16.39 -11.82
CA ALA A 191 3.41 17.51 -11.11
C ALA A 191 4.84 17.79 -11.63
N ALA A 192 5.66 16.74 -11.82
CA ALA A 192 7.01 16.86 -12.37
C ALA A 192 7.01 17.60 -13.71
N VAL A 193 6.15 17.18 -14.63
CA VAL A 193 6.03 17.79 -15.95
C VAL A 193 5.52 19.25 -15.86
N ARG A 194 4.47 19.50 -15.05
CA ARG A 194 3.86 20.83 -14.91
C ARG A 194 4.76 21.86 -14.25
N PHE A 195 5.53 21.44 -13.25
CA PHE A 195 6.45 22.31 -12.49
C PHE A 195 7.88 22.28 -13.04
N ASN A 196 8.13 21.51 -14.09
CA ASN A 196 9.47 21.37 -14.69
C ASN A 196 10.51 20.92 -13.66
N ILE A 197 10.19 19.86 -12.90
CA ILE A 197 11.05 19.27 -11.88
C ILE A 197 11.42 17.84 -12.34
N PRO A 198 12.67 17.60 -12.75
CA PRO A 198 13.06 16.31 -13.33
C PRO A 198 13.05 15.15 -12.34
N LEU A 199 13.52 15.38 -11.10
CA LEU A 199 13.79 14.32 -10.14
C LEU A 199 12.59 14.00 -9.27
N LEU A 200 12.15 12.71 -9.28
CA LEU A 200 11.20 12.15 -8.30
C LEU A 200 11.94 11.22 -7.34
N ILE A 201 11.64 11.31 -6.05
CA ILE A 201 12.25 10.44 -5.03
C ILE A 201 11.15 9.69 -4.29
N TRP A 202 11.20 8.37 -4.38
CA TRP A 202 10.33 7.43 -3.67
C TRP A 202 11.02 6.87 -2.42
N GLY A 203 10.27 6.23 -1.53
CA GLY A 203 10.78 5.71 -0.26
C GLY A 203 11.52 4.38 -0.37
N GLU A 204 10.84 3.33 0.02
CA GLU A 204 11.40 1.99 0.12
C GLU A 204 11.84 1.42 -1.23
N SER A 205 12.88 0.58 -1.22
CA SER A 205 13.32 -0.15 -2.42
C SER A 205 12.30 -1.21 -2.84
N ILE A 206 12.03 -1.30 -4.14
CA ILE A 206 11.19 -2.37 -4.72
C ILE A 206 11.87 -3.74 -4.58
N ALA A 207 13.19 -3.79 -4.49
CA ALA A 207 13.93 -5.03 -4.26
C ALA A 207 13.51 -5.74 -2.96
N GLU A 208 13.18 -4.96 -1.92
CA GLU A 208 12.72 -5.53 -0.63
C GLU A 208 11.23 -5.86 -0.63
N SER A 209 10.42 -4.95 -1.16
CA SER A 209 8.97 -5.04 -1.02
C SER A 209 8.35 -6.13 -1.90
N SER A 210 8.82 -6.28 -3.13
CA SER A 210 8.19 -7.18 -4.09
C SER A 210 9.09 -8.24 -4.73
N GLY A 211 10.41 -8.12 -4.56
CA GLY A 211 11.37 -8.94 -5.28
C GLY A 211 11.35 -8.76 -6.81
N ARG A 212 10.64 -7.74 -7.31
CA ARG A 212 10.51 -7.43 -8.75
C ARG A 212 11.69 -6.63 -9.30
N ALA A 213 12.56 -6.16 -8.43
CA ALA A 213 13.81 -5.50 -8.76
C ALA A 213 14.93 -6.11 -7.93
N SER A 214 16.16 -5.74 -8.23
CA SER A 214 17.35 -6.15 -7.49
C SER A 214 18.12 -4.91 -7.07
N TYR A 215 18.77 -4.96 -5.92
CA TYR A 215 19.71 -3.91 -5.51
C TYR A 215 20.86 -3.71 -6.51
N LEU A 216 21.16 -4.73 -7.33
CA LEU A 216 22.19 -4.63 -8.38
C LEU A 216 21.71 -3.81 -9.60
N ASN A 217 20.41 -3.82 -9.87
CA ASN A 217 19.77 -3.06 -10.96
C ASN A 217 18.57 -2.26 -10.42
N PRO A 218 18.80 -1.13 -9.74
CA PRO A 218 17.74 -0.29 -9.22
C PRO A 218 16.90 0.32 -10.35
N VAL A 219 15.59 0.46 -10.12
CA VAL A 219 14.68 1.07 -11.09
C VAL A 219 14.91 2.58 -11.12
N ARG A 220 15.12 3.14 -12.32
CA ARG A 220 15.30 4.59 -12.54
C ARG A 220 14.28 5.19 -13.51
N LYS A 221 13.59 4.35 -14.28
CA LYS A 221 12.59 4.78 -15.24
C LYS A 221 11.20 4.55 -14.70
N PHE A 222 10.44 5.64 -14.57
CA PHE A 222 9.08 5.65 -14.07
C PHE A 222 8.17 6.16 -15.19
N ASP A 223 7.69 5.26 -16.02
CA ASP A 223 6.81 5.56 -17.13
C ASP A 223 5.44 4.87 -16.97
N ARG A 224 4.59 5.04 -17.98
CA ARG A 224 3.26 4.42 -18.03
C ARG A 224 3.33 2.89 -17.88
N GLU A 225 4.30 2.25 -18.56
CA GLU A 225 4.44 0.79 -18.50
C GLU A 225 4.80 0.34 -17.08
N TYR A 226 5.75 1.03 -16.46
CA TYR A 226 6.16 0.77 -15.08
C TYR A 226 4.98 0.85 -14.12
N PHE A 227 4.26 1.98 -14.09
CA PHE A 227 3.15 2.17 -13.14
C PHE A 227 1.96 1.26 -13.42
N THR A 228 1.66 0.97 -14.70
CA THR A 228 0.61 -0.01 -15.02
C THR A 228 0.99 -1.41 -14.53
N LYS A 229 2.22 -1.84 -14.76
CA LYS A 229 2.68 -3.18 -14.39
C LYS A 229 2.87 -3.37 -12.88
N VAL A 230 3.45 -2.36 -12.22
CA VAL A 230 3.84 -2.47 -10.80
C VAL A 230 2.67 -2.15 -9.87
N SER A 231 1.84 -1.19 -10.21
CA SER A 231 0.87 -0.60 -9.29
C SER A 231 -0.58 -0.72 -9.77
N ALA A 232 -0.95 -0.07 -10.87
CA ALA A 232 -2.34 0.08 -11.28
C ALA A 232 -2.96 -1.17 -11.91
N LYS A 233 -2.18 -2.00 -12.61
CA LYS A 233 -2.59 -3.21 -13.36
C LYS A 233 -3.47 -2.96 -14.57
N LEU A 234 -4.32 -1.94 -14.54
CA LEU A 234 -5.14 -1.47 -15.65
C LEU A 234 -4.75 -0.04 -16.00
N ARG A 235 -4.74 0.26 -17.31
CA ARG A 235 -4.65 1.63 -17.79
C ARG A 235 -5.98 2.35 -17.57
N PRO A 236 -5.99 3.70 -17.47
CA PRO A 236 -7.21 4.48 -17.31
C PRO A 236 -8.27 4.19 -18.39
N ASP A 237 -7.87 4.06 -19.65
CA ASP A 237 -8.78 3.75 -20.75
C ASP A 237 -9.56 2.42 -20.57
N GLN A 238 -8.97 1.46 -19.86
CA GLN A 238 -9.60 0.19 -19.53
C GLN A 238 -10.64 0.30 -18.39
N MET A 239 -10.70 1.45 -17.72
CA MET A 239 -11.68 1.74 -16.66
C MET A 239 -12.92 2.51 -17.17
N VAL A 240 -12.99 2.83 -18.45
CA VAL A 240 -14.17 3.46 -19.06
C VAL A 240 -15.39 2.54 -18.95
N ARG A 241 -16.52 3.07 -18.50
CA ARG A 241 -17.82 2.42 -18.36
C ARG A 241 -18.91 3.43 -18.71
N ASP A 242 -20.17 3.00 -18.73
CA ASP A 242 -21.31 3.89 -19.03
C ASP A 242 -21.38 5.09 -18.09
N ASP A 243 -20.93 4.94 -16.84
CA ASP A 243 -20.93 5.95 -15.79
C ASP A 243 -19.55 6.56 -15.49
N VAL A 244 -18.50 6.20 -16.28
CA VAL A 244 -17.12 6.70 -16.17
C VAL A 244 -16.54 6.98 -17.54
N SER A 245 -16.41 8.24 -17.89
CA SER A 245 -15.84 8.69 -19.16
C SER A 245 -14.31 8.80 -19.15
N LEU A 246 -13.68 8.86 -20.32
CA LEU A 246 -12.23 9.17 -20.44
C LEU A 246 -11.87 10.49 -19.78
N ARG A 247 -12.77 11.49 -19.82
CA ARG A 247 -12.53 12.78 -19.18
C ARG A 247 -12.45 12.68 -17.67
N ASP A 248 -13.24 11.80 -17.05
CA ASP A 248 -13.18 11.54 -15.61
C ASP A 248 -11.86 10.90 -15.19
N LEU A 249 -11.18 10.22 -16.12
CA LEU A 249 -9.96 9.46 -15.88
C LEU A 249 -8.67 10.26 -16.08
N LEU A 250 -8.74 11.51 -16.54
CA LEU A 250 -7.58 12.41 -16.72
C LEU A 250 -6.64 12.49 -15.48
N PRO A 251 -7.15 12.51 -14.23
CA PRO A 251 -6.28 12.57 -13.05
C PRO A 251 -5.39 11.33 -12.85
N PHE A 252 -5.75 10.22 -13.51
CA PHE A 252 -5.05 8.93 -13.39
C PHE A 252 -4.12 8.66 -14.58
N GLU A 253 -4.10 9.58 -15.57
CA GLU A 253 -3.25 9.43 -16.74
C GLU A 253 -1.80 9.78 -16.43
N VAL A 254 -0.90 8.88 -16.78
CA VAL A 254 0.54 9.16 -16.78
C VAL A 254 0.84 10.11 -17.96
N PRO A 255 1.67 11.15 -17.77
CA PRO A 255 2.06 12.05 -18.86
C PRO A 255 2.63 11.30 -20.06
N SER A 256 2.61 11.94 -21.23
CA SER A 256 3.21 11.35 -22.44
C SER A 256 4.72 11.15 -22.26
N ALA A 257 5.29 10.19 -23.01
CA ALA A 257 6.74 10.00 -23.01
C ALA A 257 7.48 11.27 -23.48
N GLU A 258 6.92 11.96 -24.47
CA GLU A 258 7.47 13.22 -24.99
C GLU A 258 7.51 14.32 -23.91
N ASP A 259 6.45 14.48 -23.11
CA ASP A 259 6.42 15.44 -22.01
C ASP A 259 7.44 15.09 -20.91
N CYS A 260 7.57 13.81 -20.58
CA CYS A 260 8.55 13.35 -19.60
C CYS A 260 9.99 13.55 -20.11
N GLU A 261 10.25 13.27 -21.38
CA GLU A 261 11.56 13.47 -22.03
C GLU A 261 11.93 14.95 -22.13
N ARG A 262 10.96 15.81 -22.48
CA ARG A 262 11.17 17.27 -22.55
C ARG A 262 11.62 17.87 -21.21
N VAL A 263 11.13 17.33 -20.08
CA VAL A 263 11.53 17.75 -18.74
C VAL A 263 12.75 16.97 -18.24
N GLY A 264 13.06 15.84 -18.85
CA GLY A 264 14.10 14.92 -18.38
C GLY A 264 13.70 14.18 -17.11
N VAL A 265 12.41 13.77 -17.00
CA VAL A 265 11.89 13.13 -15.79
C VAL A 265 12.56 11.79 -15.53
N PHE A 266 13.11 11.63 -14.35
CA PHE A 266 13.64 10.37 -13.84
C PHE A 266 13.33 10.22 -12.35
N GLY A 267 13.51 9.02 -11.83
CA GLY A 267 13.21 8.78 -10.42
C GLY A 267 14.21 7.84 -9.77
N ILE A 268 14.26 7.91 -8.45
CA ILE A 268 15.01 6.98 -7.62
C ILE A 268 14.15 6.51 -6.44
N HIS A 269 14.46 5.33 -5.92
CA HIS A 269 14.01 4.89 -4.61
C HIS A 269 15.12 5.17 -3.59
N LEU A 270 14.80 5.90 -2.52
CA LEU A 270 15.77 6.25 -1.49
C LEU A 270 16.36 5.00 -0.82
N GLY A 271 15.54 3.95 -0.65
CA GLY A 271 15.96 2.66 -0.11
C GLY A 271 16.98 1.88 -0.95
N ASP A 272 17.24 2.29 -2.22
CA ASP A 272 18.33 1.73 -3.03
C ASP A 272 19.69 2.33 -2.66
N TYR A 273 19.70 3.45 -1.93
CA TYR A 273 20.89 4.22 -1.57
C TYR A 273 21.15 4.32 -0.08
N VAL A 274 20.10 4.19 0.73
CA VAL A 274 20.14 4.26 2.20
C VAL A 274 19.64 2.93 2.75
N PHE A 275 20.31 2.41 3.78
CA PHE A 275 19.86 1.20 4.45
C PHE A 275 18.45 1.42 5.04
N TRP A 276 17.46 0.75 4.45
CA TRP A 276 16.07 0.92 4.82
C TRP A 276 15.69 -0.04 5.94
N ASP A 277 15.25 0.50 7.09
CA ASP A 277 14.85 -0.28 8.27
C ASP A 277 13.51 0.26 8.78
N ASP A 278 12.45 -0.47 8.49
CA ASP A 278 11.07 -0.07 8.79
C ASP A 278 10.83 0.21 10.28
N GLU A 279 11.36 -0.62 11.18
CA GLU A 279 11.15 -0.48 12.62
C GLU A 279 11.89 0.76 13.16
N ARG A 280 13.19 0.86 12.89
CA ARG A 280 13.99 1.99 13.35
C ARG A 280 13.54 3.32 12.77
N GLN A 281 13.12 3.33 11.52
CA GLN A 281 12.58 4.55 10.90
C GLN A 281 11.25 4.95 11.54
N THR A 282 10.40 3.99 11.90
CA THR A 282 9.13 4.25 12.61
C THR A 282 9.41 4.86 14.00
N GLU A 283 10.29 4.23 14.78
CA GLU A 283 10.72 4.76 16.07
C GLU A 283 11.28 6.17 15.92
N PHE A 284 12.15 6.36 14.94
CA PHE A 284 12.78 7.66 14.70
C PHE A 284 11.78 8.77 14.38
N VAL A 285 10.83 8.54 13.45
CA VAL A 285 9.86 9.59 13.09
C VAL A 285 8.82 9.82 14.18
N ARG A 286 8.48 8.79 14.97
CA ARG A 286 7.61 8.91 16.13
C ARG A 286 8.26 9.78 17.20
N ASP A 287 9.49 9.46 17.58
CA ASP A 287 10.17 10.06 18.74
C ASP A 287 10.69 11.47 18.43
N ASN A 288 11.06 11.77 17.19
CA ASN A 288 11.64 13.05 16.80
C ASN A 288 10.65 14.03 16.15
N TYR A 289 9.58 13.52 15.53
CA TYR A 289 8.66 14.36 14.75
C TYR A 289 7.19 14.22 15.18
N GLY A 290 6.89 13.45 16.23
CA GLY A 290 5.52 13.27 16.70
C GLY A 290 4.60 12.55 15.72
N TRP A 291 5.18 11.75 14.81
CA TRP A 291 4.42 10.86 13.96
C TRP A 291 3.67 9.82 14.81
N ARG A 292 2.44 9.49 14.44
CA ARG A 292 1.57 8.61 15.23
C ARG A 292 1.35 7.28 14.53
N GLU A 293 1.45 6.20 15.27
CA GLU A 293 0.99 4.88 14.89
C GLU A 293 -0.44 4.65 15.39
N THR A 294 -1.16 3.72 14.76
CA THR A 294 -2.48 3.26 15.21
C THR A 294 -2.69 1.82 14.80
N GLN A 295 -3.72 1.18 15.35
CA GLN A 295 -4.12 -0.15 14.93
C GLN A 295 -4.64 -0.10 13.49
N VAL A 296 -4.15 -1.01 12.64
CA VAL A 296 -4.56 -1.14 11.23
C VAL A 296 -5.20 -2.51 11.03
N GLU A 297 -6.32 -2.54 10.30
CA GLU A 297 -6.97 -3.80 9.93
C GLU A 297 -6.09 -4.66 9.01
N GLY A 298 -6.17 -5.97 9.16
CA GLY A 298 -5.45 -6.93 8.34
C GLY A 298 -3.94 -7.01 8.62
N SER A 299 -3.45 -6.34 9.68
CA SER A 299 -2.04 -6.36 10.05
C SER A 299 -1.81 -6.27 11.55
N PHE A 300 -0.72 -6.86 12.02
CA PHE A 300 -0.20 -6.69 13.39
C PHE A 300 0.73 -5.47 13.52
N LYS A 301 1.13 -4.84 12.40
CA LYS A 301 1.99 -3.65 12.37
C LYS A 301 1.16 -2.39 12.57
N ARG A 302 1.47 -1.61 13.60
CA ARG A 302 0.75 -0.39 13.95
C ARG A 302 1.17 0.85 13.15
N TYR A 303 2.10 0.70 12.22
CA TYR A 303 2.69 1.79 11.44
C TYR A 303 2.55 1.63 9.91
N LYS A 304 2.01 0.52 9.43
CA LYS A 304 1.82 0.28 7.99
C LYS A 304 0.42 0.68 7.54
N SER A 305 0.34 1.58 6.56
CA SER A 305 -0.93 2.05 5.96
C SER A 305 -1.90 2.74 6.95
N VAL A 306 -1.34 3.42 7.95
CA VAL A 306 -2.13 4.18 8.94
C VAL A 306 -2.90 5.35 8.31
N GLU A 307 -2.55 5.74 7.10
CA GLU A 307 -3.13 6.87 6.39
C GLU A 307 -4.54 6.61 5.83
N CYS A 308 -4.97 5.35 5.71
CA CYS A 308 -6.20 4.99 5.01
C CYS A 308 -7.08 4.06 5.86
N VAL A 309 -8.40 4.16 5.70
CA VAL A 309 -9.37 3.28 6.38
C VAL A 309 -9.76 2.04 5.55
N MET A 310 -9.25 1.90 4.33
CA MET A 310 -9.59 0.81 3.40
C MET A 310 -8.54 -0.31 3.27
N PRO A 311 -7.37 -0.29 3.93
CA PRO A 311 -6.40 -1.37 3.76
C PRO A 311 -6.97 -2.75 4.09
N GLY A 312 -7.80 -2.87 5.15
CA GLY A 312 -8.42 -4.13 5.50
C GLY A 312 -9.29 -4.71 4.38
N VAL A 313 -10.03 -3.88 3.66
CA VAL A 313 -10.86 -4.31 2.51
C VAL A 313 -10.00 -4.80 1.35
N HIS A 314 -8.95 -4.03 1.03
CA HIS A 314 -7.98 -4.43 0.00
C HIS A 314 -7.31 -5.76 0.35
N ASP A 315 -6.93 -5.95 1.59
CA ASP A 315 -6.22 -7.13 2.06
C ASP A 315 -7.13 -8.36 2.14
N LEU A 316 -8.39 -8.16 2.56
CA LEU A 316 -9.41 -9.20 2.49
C LEU A 316 -9.66 -9.63 1.04
N ALA A 317 -9.69 -8.69 0.10
CA ALA A 317 -9.78 -9.01 -1.32
C ALA A 317 -8.56 -9.80 -1.80
N CYS A 318 -7.36 -9.45 -1.37
CA CYS A 318 -6.14 -10.21 -1.65
C CYS A 318 -6.21 -11.62 -1.05
N TYR A 319 -6.58 -11.75 0.22
CA TYR A 319 -6.73 -13.04 0.89
C TYR A 319 -7.74 -13.94 0.19
N THR A 320 -8.90 -13.41 -0.16
CA THR A 320 -9.95 -14.18 -0.86
C THR A 320 -9.50 -14.70 -2.22
N LYS A 321 -8.70 -13.92 -2.96
CA LYS A 321 -8.21 -14.29 -4.29
C LYS A 321 -6.98 -15.19 -4.26
N ARG A 322 -6.08 -14.98 -3.31
CA ARG A 322 -4.69 -15.49 -3.33
C ARG A 322 -4.34 -16.35 -2.12
N GLY A 323 -5.22 -16.44 -1.12
CA GLY A 323 -4.98 -17.20 0.11
C GLY A 323 -3.95 -16.55 1.04
N TYR A 324 -3.65 -15.28 0.88
CA TYR A 324 -2.81 -14.52 1.79
C TYR A 324 -3.20 -13.04 1.79
N GLY A 325 -3.06 -12.42 2.92
CA GLY A 325 -3.31 -10.98 3.12
C GLY A 325 -2.04 -10.23 3.49
N ARG A 326 -2.24 -9.06 4.06
CA ARG A 326 -1.15 -8.16 4.46
C ARG A 326 -0.30 -8.73 5.57
N ALA A 327 -0.89 -9.44 6.54
CA ALA A 327 -0.13 -10.02 7.63
C ALA A 327 0.91 -11.04 7.12
N THR A 328 0.57 -11.86 6.13
CA THR A 328 1.55 -12.75 5.48
C THR A 328 2.70 -11.95 4.86
N PHE A 329 2.42 -10.83 4.21
CA PHE A 329 3.44 -9.99 3.59
C PHE A 329 4.37 -9.38 4.63
N HIS A 330 3.82 -8.78 5.69
CA HIS A 330 4.59 -8.16 6.78
C HIS A 330 5.38 -9.19 7.59
N ALA A 331 4.77 -10.30 7.98
CA ALA A 331 5.45 -11.37 8.70
C ALA A 331 6.61 -11.96 7.89
N SER A 332 6.42 -12.09 6.57
CA SER A 332 7.51 -12.53 5.69
C SER A 332 8.67 -11.54 5.64
N ALA A 333 8.40 -10.24 5.68
CA ALA A 333 9.43 -9.20 5.76
C ALA A 333 10.17 -9.27 7.10
N ASP A 334 9.45 -9.46 8.21
CA ASP A 334 10.05 -9.57 9.55
C ASP A 334 10.91 -10.84 9.70
N VAL A 335 10.48 -11.96 9.13
CA VAL A 335 11.32 -13.18 9.09
C VAL A 335 12.60 -12.93 8.29
N ARG A 336 12.52 -12.22 7.16
CA ARG A 336 13.71 -11.85 6.37
C ARG A 336 14.66 -10.92 7.12
N ALA A 337 14.09 -10.02 7.93
CA ALA A 337 14.84 -9.08 8.76
C ALA A 337 15.38 -9.70 10.06
N GLY A 338 15.00 -10.96 10.37
CA GLY A 338 15.39 -11.63 11.63
C GLY A 338 14.63 -11.14 12.86
N LEU A 339 13.52 -10.45 12.68
CA LEU A 339 12.67 -9.94 13.75
C LEU A 339 11.68 -10.98 14.28
N LEU A 340 11.32 -11.94 13.45
CA LEU A 340 10.45 -13.07 13.78
C LEU A 340 11.06 -14.39 13.35
N SER A 341 10.85 -15.43 14.14
CA SER A 341 10.94 -16.80 13.65
C SER A 341 9.79 -17.10 12.68
N ARG A 342 9.93 -18.15 11.89
CA ARG A 342 8.88 -18.56 10.95
C ARG A 342 7.62 -19.05 11.65
N ASP A 343 7.76 -19.66 12.82
CA ASP A 343 6.62 -20.17 13.61
C ASP A 343 5.83 -19.01 14.22
N GLU A 344 6.47 -18.02 14.84
CA GLU A 344 5.83 -16.77 15.28
C GLU A 344 5.12 -16.05 14.12
N ALA A 345 5.73 -16.06 12.94
CA ALA A 345 5.11 -15.47 11.75
C ALA A 345 3.80 -16.18 11.37
N TRP A 346 3.73 -17.53 11.46
CA TRP A 346 2.50 -18.26 11.19
C TRP A 346 1.39 -17.95 12.20
N GLU A 347 1.72 -17.74 13.47
CA GLU A 347 0.75 -17.32 14.49
C GLU A 347 0.15 -15.96 14.16
N LEU A 348 0.99 -14.98 13.84
CA LEU A 348 0.56 -13.63 13.46
C LEU A 348 -0.27 -13.63 12.17
N ILE A 349 0.11 -14.43 11.18
CA ILE A 349 -0.65 -14.57 9.93
C ILE A 349 -2.05 -15.11 10.21
N ARG A 350 -2.16 -16.18 11.00
CA ARG A 350 -3.45 -16.78 11.36
C ARG A 350 -4.35 -15.81 12.12
N ALA A 351 -3.77 -15.00 12.99
CA ALA A 351 -4.54 -14.03 13.80
C ALA A 351 -5.06 -12.83 12.98
N ASN A 352 -4.50 -12.54 11.81
CA ASN A 352 -4.80 -11.32 11.08
C ASN A 352 -5.33 -11.55 9.67
N ASP A 353 -4.77 -12.51 8.90
CA ASP A 353 -5.24 -12.78 7.54
C ASP A 353 -6.61 -13.46 7.56
N GLY A 354 -7.49 -13.03 6.68
CA GLY A 354 -8.85 -13.57 6.58
C GLY A 354 -9.85 -13.03 7.61
N VAL A 355 -9.42 -12.12 8.49
CA VAL A 355 -10.34 -11.44 9.42
C VAL A 355 -11.17 -10.42 8.66
N ARG A 356 -12.50 -10.46 8.85
CA ARG A 356 -13.44 -9.52 8.23
C ARG A 356 -13.21 -8.10 8.80
N PRO A 357 -12.81 -7.12 7.97
CA PRO A 357 -12.59 -5.77 8.47
C PRO A 357 -13.89 -4.99 8.66
N GLU A 358 -13.93 -4.04 9.60
CA GLU A 358 -15.04 -3.08 9.72
C GLU A 358 -15.13 -2.16 8.50
N GLY A 359 -14.00 -1.83 7.90
CA GLY A 359 -13.94 -1.06 6.66
C GLY A 359 -14.79 -1.64 5.53
N LEU A 360 -15.07 -2.96 5.56
CA LEU A 360 -15.95 -3.60 4.58
C LEU A 360 -17.37 -3.03 4.63
N ASP A 361 -17.94 -2.74 5.79
CA ASP A 361 -19.28 -2.18 5.89
C ASP A 361 -19.36 -0.81 5.21
N TYR A 362 -18.34 0.02 5.40
CA TYR A 362 -18.23 1.30 4.71
C TYR A 362 -18.06 1.12 3.19
N TYR A 363 -17.21 0.18 2.75
CA TYR A 363 -17.03 -0.12 1.33
C TYR A 363 -18.33 -0.58 0.67
N LEU A 364 -19.08 -1.49 1.31
CA LEU A 364 -20.38 -1.98 0.81
C LEU A 364 -21.38 -0.83 0.71
N GLN A 365 -21.43 0.06 1.70
CA GLN A 365 -22.28 1.24 1.68
C GLN A 365 -21.99 2.17 0.49
N ILE A 366 -20.72 2.52 0.27
CA ILE A 366 -20.35 3.49 -0.79
C ILE A 366 -20.43 2.91 -2.19
N THR A 367 -20.37 1.60 -2.36
CA THR A 367 -20.47 0.90 -3.64
C THR A 367 -21.87 0.40 -3.95
N GLY A 368 -22.75 0.36 -2.95
CA GLY A 368 -24.10 -0.21 -3.05
C GLY A 368 -24.08 -1.72 -3.31
N MET A 369 -23.02 -2.42 -2.93
CA MET A 369 -22.90 -3.88 -3.05
C MET A 369 -23.37 -4.56 -1.78
N SER A 370 -24.00 -5.73 -1.92
CA SER A 370 -24.15 -6.66 -0.81
C SER A 370 -22.83 -7.40 -0.53
N GLU A 371 -22.68 -7.89 0.69
CA GLU A 371 -21.50 -8.67 1.06
C GLU A 371 -21.37 -9.97 0.22
N ALA A 372 -22.50 -10.60 -0.11
CA ALA A 372 -22.53 -11.76 -0.99
C ALA A 372 -22.01 -11.45 -2.40
N GLU A 373 -22.40 -10.30 -2.98
CA GLU A 373 -21.88 -9.84 -4.28
C GLU A 373 -20.39 -9.54 -4.21
N PHE A 374 -19.90 -8.96 -3.13
CA PHE A 374 -18.47 -8.69 -2.92
C PHE A 374 -17.66 -9.98 -3.01
N TYR A 375 -18.00 -11.00 -2.23
CA TYR A 375 -17.28 -12.28 -2.25
C TYR A 375 -17.45 -13.03 -3.57
N ALA A 376 -18.66 -13.07 -4.13
CA ALA A 376 -18.91 -13.71 -5.43
C ALA A 376 -18.11 -13.04 -6.56
N THR A 377 -17.88 -11.74 -6.48
CA THR A 377 -17.02 -11.02 -7.42
C THR A 377 -15.56 -11.43 -7.26
N LEU A 378 -15.06 -11.52 -6.04
CA LEU A 378 -13.66 -11.93 -5.78
C LEU A 378 -13.39 -13.40 -6.18
N GLU A 379 -14.37 -14.28 -6.05
CA GLU A 379 -14.25 -15.69 -6.48
C GLU A 379 -13.91 -15.83 -7.96
N LYS A 380 -14.40 -14.91 -8.82
CA LYS A 380 -14.05 -14.88 -10.25
C LYS A 380 -12.57 -14.58 -10.52
N HIS A 381 -11.91 -13.96 -9.57
CA HIS A 381 -10.50 -13.54 -9.67
C HIS A 381 -9.55 -14.45 -8.89
N ARG A 382 -10.04 -15.58 -8.37
CA ARG A 382 -9.20 -16.53 -7.63
C ARG A 382 -8.05 -17.07 -8.46
N ARG A 383 -6.93 -17.25 -7.80
CA ARG A 383 -5.79 -17.96 -8.38
C ARG A 383 -6.19 -19.40 -8.68
N PRO A 384 -5.68 -19.99 -9.80
CA PRO A 384 -5.98 -21.36 -10.18
C PRO A 384 -5.75 -22.37 -9.04
N GLU A 385 -4.70 -22.16 -8.25
CA GLU A 385 -4.28 -23.02 -7.14
C GLU A 385 -5.33 -23.06 -6.00
N LEU A 386 -6.23 -22.07 -5.95
CA LEU A 386 -7.26 -21.94 -4.92
C LEU A 386 -8.68 -22.11 -5.45
N LYS A 387 -8.86 -22.44 -6.73
CA LYS A 387 -10.16 -22.39 -7.41
C LYS A 387 -11.24 -23.24 -6.72
N HIS A 388 -10.86 -24.35 -6.11
CA HIS A 388 -11.77 -25.28 -5.40
C HIS A 388 -11.51 -25.32 -3.90
N THR A 389 -10.73 -24.38 -3.36
CA THR A 389 -10.41 -24.31 -1.94
C THR A 389 -11.43 -23.43 -1.21
N VAL A 390 -11.93 -23.90 -0.07
CA VAL A 390 -12.73 -23.06 0.82
C VAL A 390 -11.82 -22.03 1.47
N ILE A 391 -12.16 -20.75 1.32
CA ILE A 391 -11.45 -19.64 1.96
C ILE A 391 -12.24 -19.25 3.22
N PRO A 392 -11.70 -19.50 4.43
CA PRO A 392 -12.37 -19.10 5.66
C PRO A 392 -12.27 -17.60 5.86
N ILE A 393 -13.37 -16.96 6.24
CA ILE A 393 -13.41 -15.57 6.68
C ILE A 393 -13.82 -15.56 8.14
N TYR A 394 -12.94 -15.00 8.98
CA TYR A 394 -13.13 -14.96 10.43
C TYR A 394 -13.79 -13.65 10.87
N PRO A 395 -14.68 -13.68 11.89
CA PRO A 395 -15.25 -12.47 12.44
C PRO A 395 -14.16 -11.62 13.11
N LYS A 396 -14.36 -10.32 13.12
CA LYS A 396 -13.49 -9.42 13.87
C LYS A 396 -13.62 -9.67 15.37
N THR A 397 -12.51 -9.87 16.05
CA THR A 397 -12.47 -10.20 17.48
C THR A 397 -12.31 -8.97 18.39
N ALA A 398 -11.78 -7.87 17.85
CA ALA A 398 -11.60 -6.62 18.58
C ALA A 398 -12.15 -5.44 17.77
N PRO A 399 -12.75 -4.42 18.42
CA PRO A 399 -13.18 -3.21 17.73
C PRO A 399 -11.96 -2.43 17.22
N ASN A 400 -12.14 -1.67 16.14
CA ASN A 400 -11.13 -0.71 15.71
C ASN A 400 -10.96 0.38 16.77
N GLU A 401 -9.71 0.71 17.07
CA GLU A 401 -9.38 1.85 17.93
C GLU A 401 -9.72 3.18 17.21
N GLU A 402 -9.61 3.18 15.88
CA GLU A 402 -9.82 4.35 15.04
C GLU A 402 -11.15 4.24 14.29
N LYS A 403 -12.03 5.22 14.48
CA LYS A 403 -13.30 5.28 13.77
C LYS A 403 -13.07 5.65 12.30
N LEU A 404 -13.82 5.01 11.43
CA LEU A 404 -13.91 5.44 10.04
C LEU A 404 -14.40 6.89 10.00
N LEU A 405 -13.62 7.77 9.37
CA LEU A 405 -13.99 9.15 9.25
C LEU A 405 -15.27 9.28 8.41
N PRO A 406 -16.30 9.91 8.94
CA PRO A 406 -17.39 10.34 8.11
C PRO A 406 -16.85 11.32 7.08
N HIS A 407 -17.46 11.44 5.97
CA HIS A 407 -17.10 12.18 4.75
C HIS A 407 -16.05 13.31 4.92
N PRO A 408 -15.03 13.46 4.03
CA PRO A 408 -14.01 14.52 4.11
C PRO A 408 -14.55 15.94 4.21
N GLN A 409 -15.77 16.21 3.70
CA GLN A 409 -16.44 17.50 3.92
C GLN A 409 -16.70 17.80 5.39
N GLN A 410 -16.93 16.80 6.22
CA GLN A 410 -17.12 16.99 7.67
C GLN A 410 -15.77 17.21 8.38
N LEU A 411 -14.68 16.66 7.85
CA LEU A 411 -13.33 16.99 8.30
C LEU A 411 -12.97 18.45 7.96
N MET A 412 -13.24 18.87 6.74
CA MET A 412 -13.02 20.26 6.32
C MET A 412 -13.83 21.25 7.16
N GLN A 413 -15.06 20.92 7.53
CA GLN A 413 -15.89 21.74 8.42
C GLN A 413 -15.32 21.82 9.86
N LYS A 414 -14.77 20.73 10.40
CA LYS A 414 -14.09 20.74 11.71
C LYS A 414 -12.81 21.60 11.72
N PHE A 415 -12.11 21.72 10.59
CA PHE A 415 -10.92 22.58 10.51
C PHE A 415 -11.25 24.04 10.20
N GLN A 416 -12.38 24.32 9.58
CA GLN A 416 -12.86 25.69 9.33
C GLN A 416 -13.52 26.34 10.55
N SER A 417 -13.93 25.54 11.54
CA SER A 417 -14.53 26.01 12.80
C SER A 417 -13.53 26.20 13.96
N ARG A 418 -12.24 26.07 13.70
CA ARG A 418 -11.13 26.46 14.60
C ARG A 418 -10.41 27.70 14.08
#